data_fd4ab2b790cc49f6956a66714a08df20
#
_entry.id   fd4ab2b790cc49f6956a66714a08df20
#
_cell.length_a   1.000
_cell.length_b   1.000
_cell.length_c   1.000
_cell.angle_alpha   90.00
_cell.angle_beta   90.00
_cell.angle_gamma   90.00
#
_symmetry.space_group_name_H-M   'P 1'
#
loop_
_entity.id
_entity.type
_entity.pdbx_description
1 polymer ?
#
loop_
_entity_poly.entity_id
_entity_poly.type
_entity_poly.pdbx_seq_one_letter_code
_entity_poly.pdbx_strand_id
1 'polypeptide(L)'
;MKKLIIFLAILLNAKFIVGVGGYDLCEKNNIYKTFDGKCKINKNITDYTKKELPNVNAVSIWVTKDFNFKKWFLPKSINKNIVKKGYIPIFIIYWWRDDISIKYIKKHQKEYFKFLSECDEYLSKIKGKKYIILNPEYNENGVEKWSGWNDIMKKSYMILKKKNRIIGYGVGDFGIYNITFDYGAFKSFEKSFKAVKYFDFIAFQEMRAITRNSKSAILNTPYRSLEFAKYLYQKYKKPTFLAYLALSSYKSENLQKEVYKRYAQLLPLFKKEANLIGFNLFHLFDRPQQVGYFKQAEKYFGIIDKKGNKKPAYFWFLDIRE
;
A
#
# COMPACT_ATOMS: atom_id res chain seq x y z
N MET A 1 30.48 -17.06 8.77
CA MET A 1 29.31 -17.95 8.48
C MET A 1 28.20 -17.87 9.52
N LYS A 2 28.45 -17.93 10.85
CA LYS A 2 27.37 -17.89 11.90
C LYS A 2 26.46 -16.63 11.87
N LYS A 3 26.98 -15.43 11.51
CA LYS A 3 26.18 -14.20 11.44
C LYS A 3 25.17 -14.17 10.26
N LEU A 4 25.49 -14.87 9.16
CA LEU A 4 24.60 -14.95 7.98
C LEU A 4 23.40 -15.86 8.23
N ILE A 5 23.59 -16.92 9.01
CA ILE A 5 22.54 -17.89 9.36
C ILE A 5 21.52 -17.26 10.31
N ILE A 6 21.95 -16.40 11.24
CA ILE A 6 21.04 -15.69 12.18
C ILE A 6 20.17 -14.67 11.43
N PHE A 7 20.69 -14.03 10.38
CA PHE A 7 19.91 -13.07 9.58
C PHE A 7 18.83 -13.77 8.72
N LEU A 8 19.13 -14.97 8.21
CA LEU A 8 18.14 -15.80 7.49
C LEU A 8 17.05 -16.33 8.43
N ALA A 9 17.40 -16.73 9.65
CA ALA A 9 16.45 -17.25 10.63
C ALA A 9 15.45 -16.21 11.17
N ILE A 10 15.84 -14.93 11.22
CA ILE A 10 14.96 -13.83 11.64
C ILE A 10 13.92 -13.49 10.56
N LEU A 11 14.21 -13.76 9.28
CA LEU A 11 13.26 -13.57 8.17
C LEU A 11 12.24 -14.70 8.06
N LEU A 12 12.54 -15.90 8.56
CA LEU A 12 11.68 -17.09 8.48
C LEU A 12 10.48 -17.06 9.45
N ASN A 13 10.44 -16.13 10.42
CA ASN A 13 9.35 -16.00 11.41
C ASN A 13 8.53 -14.71 11.30
N ALA A 14 8.68 -13.94 10.24
CA ALA A 14 7.85 -12.75 10.05
C ALA A 14 6.49 -13.16 9.47
N LYS A 15 5.44 -13.09 10.28
CA LYS A 15 4.06 -13.35 9.88
C LYS A 15 3.73 -12.56 8.60
N PHE A 16 3.13 -13.23 7.61
CA PHE A 16 2.67 -12.58 6.38
C PHE A 16 1.62 -11.50 6.70
N ILE A 17 1.75 -10.33 6.11
CA ILE A 17 0.91 -9.18 6.41
C ILE A 17 -0.26 -9.14 5.44
N VAL A 18 -1.48 -9.21 5.97
CA VAL A 18 -2.70 -8.98 5.21
C VAL A 18 -3.38 -7.75 5.79
N GLY A 19 -3.43 -6.68 5.01
CA GLY A 19 -3.94 -5.38 5.43
C GLY A 19 -5.22 -4.96 4.73
N VAL A 20 -5.93 -4.04 5.37
CA VAL A 20 -7.09 -3.35 4.78
C VAL A 20 -6.96 -1.84 4.96
N GLY A 21 -7.55 -1.07 4.05
CA GLY A 21 -7.47 0.39 4.02
C GLY A 21 -8.08 1.05 5.25
N GLY A 22 -7.34 2.03 5.81
CA GLY A 22 -7.68 2.71 7.05
C GLY A 22 -8.95 3.56 7.02
N TYR A 23 -9.38 3.97 5.84
CA TYR A 23 -10.65 4.70 5.71
C TYR A 23 -11.87 3.84 6.03
N ASP A 24 -11.74 2.53 5.86
CA ASP A 24 -12.79 1.57 6.18
C ASP A 24 -12.96 1.37 7.69
N LEU A 25 -12.03 1.89 8.46
CA LEU A 25 -12.06 1.84 9.93
C LEU A 25 -12.79 3.03 10.56
N CYS A 26 -13.33 3.92 9.74
CA CYS A 26 -14.10 5.05 10.22
C CYS A 26 -15.47 4.61 10.72
N GLU A 27 -16.07 5.39 11.60
CA GLU A 27 -17.38 5.07 12.18
C GLU A 27 -18.41 4.81 11.06
N LYS A 28 -19.21 3.76 11.23
CA LYS A 28 -20.15 3.24 10.23
C LYS A 28 -21.03 4.34 9.58
N ASN A 29 -21.44 5.33 10.35
CA ASN A 29 -22.28 6.44 9.88
C ASN A 29 -21.46 7.52 9.15
N ASN A 30 -20.12 7.43 9.12
CA ASN A 30 -19.21 8.39 8.56
C ASN A 30 -18.23 7.80 7.53
N ILE A 31 -18.39 6.52 7.14
CA ILE A 31 -17.52 5.88 6.12
C ILE A 31 -17.39 6.77 4.88
N TYR A 32 -18.46 7.48 4.51
CA TYR A 32 -18.51 8.35 3.35
C TYR A 32 -18.05 9.81 3.62
N LYS A 33 -17.87 10.19 4.90
CA LYS A 33 -17.41 11.53 5.29
C LYS A 33 -15.91 11.60 5.55
N THR A 34 -15.19 10.52 5.35
CA THR A 34 -13.76 10.43 5.63
C THR A 34 -12.91 11.32 4.74
N PHE A 35 -13.42 11.69 3.58
CA PHE A 35 -12.77 12.65 2.69
C PHE A 35 -12.80 14.09 3.19
N ASP A 36 -13.70 14.42 4.11
CA ASP A 36 -13.78 15.74 4.73
C ASP A 36 -12.87 15.89 5.98
N GLY A 37 -12.07 14.88 6.22
CA GLY A 37 -11.04 14.93 7.25
C GLY A 37 -11.50 14.71 8.67
N LYS A 38 -12.67 14.14 8.89
CA LYS A 38 -13.23 13.90 10.24
C LYS A 38 -13.22 12.45 10.67
N CYS A 39 -12.42 11.61 10.01
CA CYS A 39 -12.38 10.19 10.30
C CYS A 39 -11.86 9.88 11.71
N LYS A 40 -12.67 9.20 12.49
CA LYS A 40 -12.27 8.54 13.74
C LYS A 40 -12.20 7.05 13.49
N ILE A 41 -11.24 6.36 14.10
CA ILE A 41 -11.19 4.90 14.02
C ILE A 41 -12.45 4.34 14.66
N ASN A 42 -13.20 3.56 13.88
CA ASN A 42 -14.35 2.82 14.40
C ASN A 42 -13.87 1.82 15.47
N LYS A 43 -14.38 1.92 16.66
CA LYS A 43 -13.99 1.06 17.78
C LYS A 43 -14.24 -0.42 17.52
N ASN A 44 -15.21 -0.74 16.67
CA ASN A 44 -15.66 -2.11 16.41
C ASN A 44 -15.04 -2.72 15.13
N ILE A 45 -14.24 -1.96 14.36
CA ILE A 45 -13.73 -2.47 13.07
C ILE A 45 -12.79 -3.66 13.25
N THR A 46 -11.95 -3.64 14.28
CA THR A 46 -11.04 -4.76 14.56
C THR A 46 -11.79 -5.99 15.06
N ASP A 47 -12.93 -5.82 15.71
CA ASP A 47 -13.80 -6.94 16.10
C ASP A 47 -14.51 -7.49 14.86
N TYR A 48 -14.97 -6.60 13.96
CA TYR A 48 -15.52 -6.98 12.67
C TYR A 48 -14.50 -7.76 11.82
N THR A 49 -13.29 -7.22 11.62
CA THR A 49 -12.25 -7.89 10.83
C THR A 49 -11.81 -9.20 11.47
N LYS A 50 -11.71 -9.27 12.80
CA LYS A 50 -11.38 -10.52 13.51
C LYS A 50 -12.39 -11.62 13.26
N LYS A 51 -13.68 -11.27 13.18
CA LYS A 51 -14.78 -12.22 12.93
C LYS A 51 -14.93 -12.57 11.45
N GLU A 52 -14.97 -11.56 10.61
CA GLU A 52 -15.35 -11.69 9.20
C GLU A 52 -14.15 -11.89 8.25
N LEU A 53 -12.96 -11.39 8.64
CA LEU A 53 -11.73 -11.43 7.84
C LEU A 53 -10.55 -11.91 8.72
N PRO A 54 -10.57 -13.17 9.18
CA PRO A 54 -9.57 -13.68 10.13
C PRO A 54 -8.14 -13.70 9.58
N ASN A 55 -7.97 -13.61 8.26
CA ASN A 55 -6.67 -13.45 7.61
C ASN A 55 -6.08 -12.05 7.77
N VAL A 56 -6.89 -11.03 8.07
CA VAL A 56 -6.44 -9.64 8.22
C VAL A 56 -5.73 -9.44 9.56
N ASN A 57 -4.51 -8.93 9.50
CA ASN A 57 -3.68 -8.64 10.67
C ASN A 57 -3.06 -7.24 10.65
N ALA A 58 -3.39 -6.42 9.66
CA ALA A 58 -2.86 -5.08 9.53
C ALA A 58 -3.93 -4.09 9.03
N VAL A 59 -3.66 -2.81 9.30
CA VAL A 59 -4.54 -1.70 8.92
C VAL A 59 -3.69 -0.60 8.32
N SER A 60 -4.02 -0.16 7.11
CA SER A 60 -3.32 0.95 6.45
C SER A 60 -4.03 2.28 6.64
N ILE A 61 -3.24 3.33 6.85
CA ILE A 61 -3.68 4.72 7.04
C ILE A 61 -2.90 5.58 6.05
N TRP A 62 -3.63 6.32 5.21
CA TRP A 62 -3.04 7.26 4.29
C TRP A 62 -2.71 8.58 4.98
N VAL A 63 -1.48 9.04 4.80
CA VAL A 63 -0.95 10.29 5.35
C VAL A 63 -0.61 11.21 4.19
N THR A 64 -1.57 12.06 3.84
CA THR A 64 -1.45 13.02 2.74
C THR A 64 -0.96 14.38 3.23
N LYS A 65 -0.66 15.30 2.31
CA LYS A 65 -0.20 16.67 2.62
C LYS A 65 -1.09 17.38 3.64
N ASP A 66 -2.42 17.16 3.58
CA ASP A 66 -3.40 17.81 4.45
C ASP A 66 -3.70 17.02 5.71
N PHE A 67 -2.92 15.99 6.01
CA PHE A 67 -3.16 15.13 7.17
C PHE A 67 -3.07 15.94 8.48
N ASN A 68 -4.16 15.94 9.24
CA ASN A 68 -4.21 16.68 10.49
C ASN A 68 -3.82 15.78 11.68
N PHE A 69 -2.55 15.86 12.07
CA PHE A 69 -1.98 15.05 13.17
C PHE A 69 -2.65 15.26 14.54
N LYS A 70 -3.35 16.38 14.72
CA LYS A 70 -4.04 16.70 15.99
C LYS A 70 -5.51 16.25 16.01
N LYS A 71 -6.08 15.90 14.86
CA LYS A 71 -7.51 15.57 14.74
C LYS A 71 -7.77 14.19 14.17
N TRP A 72 -6.91 13.70 13.25
CA TRP A 72 -7.16 12.48 12.50
C TRP A 72 -6.34 11.31 13.06
N PHE A 73 -6.97 10.14 13.19
CA PHE A 73 -6.30 8.91 13.62
C PHE A 73 -5.36 9.11 14.81
N LEU A 74 -5.86 9.76 15.87
CA LEU A 74 -5.03 10.11 17.04
C LEU A 74 -4.22 8.91 17.55
N PRO A 75 -2.94 9.09 17.94
CA PRO A 75 -2.09 8.00 18.42
C PRO A 75 -2.71 7.17 19.55
N LYS A 76 -3.45 7.81 20.47
CA LYS A 76 -4.19 7.13 21.55
C LYS A 76 -5.24 6.17 20.97
N SER A 77 -5.94 6.58 19.93
CA SER A 77 -6.96 5.76 19.26
C SER A 77 -6.32 4.59 18.48
N ILE A 78 -5.23 4.83 17.74
CA ILE A 78 -4.46 3.78 17.05
C ILE A 78 -3.95 2.75 18.06
N ASN A 79 -3.33 3.21 19.14
CA ASN A 79 -2.82 2.32 20.19
C ASN A 79 -3.93 1.47 20.82
N LYS A 80 -5.12 2.04 21.05
CA LYS A 80 -6.26 1.34 21.67
C LYS A 80 -6.94 0.37 20.71
N ASN A 81 -7.23 0.85 19.47
CA ASN A 81 -8.15 0.16 18.58
C ASN A 81 -7.45 -0.69 17.50
N ILE A 82 -6.13 -0.53 17.33
CA ILE A 82 -5.32 -1.30 16.37
C ILE A 82 -4.25 -2.08 17.13
N VAL A 83 -3.28 -1.40 17.72
CA VAL A 83 -2.08 -2.04 18.30
C VAL A 83 -2.42 -2.98 19.46
N LYS A 84 -3.24 -2.54 20.43
CA LYS A 84 -3.65 -3.39 21.58
C LYS A 84 -4.52 -4.58 21.17
N LYS A 85 -5.13 -4.53 19.99
CA LYS A 85 -5.93 -5.63 19.43
C LYS A 85 -5.12 -6.58 18.55
N GLY A 86 -3.78 -6.40 18.49
CA GLY A 86 -2.86 -7.28 17.77
C GLY A 86 -2.68 -6.96 16.29
N TYR A 87 -3.24 -5.86 15.81
CA TYR A 87 -3.08 -5.43 14.42
C TYR A 87 -1.85 -4.55 14.22
N ILE A 88 -1.24 -4.67 13.07
CA ILE A 88 -0.07 -3.87 12.65
C ILE A 88 -0.54 -2.62 11.92
N PRO A 89 -0.21 -1.41 12.36
CA PRO A 89 -0.50 -0.20 11.60
C PRO A 89 0.49 -0.05 10.44
N ILE A 90 -0.04 0.26 9.24
CA ILE A 90 0.71 0.58 8.03
C ILE A 90 0.41 2.04 7.68
N PHE A 91 1.42 2.89 7.59
CA PHE A 91 1.28 4.29 7.19
C PHE A 91 1.77 4.47 5.77
N ILE A 92 0.90 4.93 4.87
CA ILE A 92 1.22 5.22 3.47
C ILE A 92 1.35 6.73 3.35
N ILE A 93 2.58 7.22 3.25
CA ILE A 93 2.86 8.65 3.13
C ILE A 93 2.81 9.04 1.65
N TYR A 94 1.73 9.73 1.28
CA TYR A 94 1.41 10.18 -0.08
C TYR A 94 1.32 11.71 -0.13
N TRP A 95 2.42 12.38 0.21
CA TRP A 95 2.46 13.83 0.34
C TRP A 95 2.45 14.54 -1.01
N TRP A 96 3.17 13.98 -2.01
CA TRP A 96 3.32 14.63 -3.32
C TRP A 96 2.08 14.54 -4.20
N ARG A 97 1.25 13.52 -4.00
CA ARG A 97 0.04 13.24 -4.79
C ARG A 97 0.35 13.18 -6.30
N ASP A 98 -0.66 13.41 -7.14
CA ASP A 98 -0.56 13.44 -8.60
C ASP A 98 0.15 14.71 -9.12
N ASP A 99 0.42 15.70 -8.26
CA ASP A 99 1.15 16.91 -8.59
C ASP A 99 2.67 16.71 -8.66
N ILE A 100 3.17 15.51 -8.38
CA ILE A 100 4.60 15.24 -8.33
C ILE A 100 5.27 15.56 -9.67
N SER A 101 6.31 16.38 -9.62
CA SER A 101 7.19 16.70 -10.72
C SER A 101 8.50 17.23 -10.19
N ILE A 102 9.57 17.21 -10.99
CA ILE A 102 10.90 17.72 -10.56
C ILE A 102 10.80 19.19 -10.12
N LYS A 103 10.07 20.02 -10.85
CA LYS A 103 9.87 21.43 -10.51
C LYS A 103 9.12 21.60 -9.19
N TYR A 104 8.04 20.83 -9.00
CA TYR A 104 7.24 20.86 -7.79
C TYR A 104 8.05 20.42 -6.57
N ILE A 105 8.81 19.32 -6.71
CA ILE A 105 9.66 18.80 -5.65
C ILE A 105 10.71 19.83 -5.23
N LYS A 106 11.46 20.41 -6.18
CA LYS A 106 12.47 21.44 -5.89
C LYS A 106 11.89 22.62 -5.14
N LYS A 107 10.67 23.05 -5.48
CA LYS A 107 9.97 24.17 -4.83
C LYS A 107 9.52 23.81 -3.40
N HIS A 108 9.01 22.59 -3.18
CA HIS A 108 8.30 22.21 -1.94
C HIS A 108 9.06 21.23 -1.04
N GLN A 109 10.31 20.87 -1.35
CA GLN A 109 11.07 19.87 -0.57
C GLN A 109 11.28 20.28 0.90
N LYS A 110 11.40 21.58 1.21
CA LYS A 110 11.53 22.07 2.60
C LYS A 110 10.25 21.81 3.39
N GLU A 111 9.09 22.07 2.79
CA GLU A 111 7.77 21.80 3.38
C GLU A 111 7.57 20.28 3.59
N TYR A 112 7.96 19.47 2.62
CA TYR A 112 7.91 18.02 2.72
C TYR A 112 8.75 17.49 3.88
N PHE A 113 9.98 17.95 4.05
CA PHE A 113 10.82 17.50 5.16
C PHE A 113 10.31 17.98 6.52
N LYS A 114 9.75 19.19 6.60
CA LYS A 114 9.04 19.65 7.80
C LYS A 114 7.86 18.74 8.14
N PHE A 115 7.04 18.41 7.15
CA PHE A 115 5.94 17.46 7.31
C PHE A 115 6.42 16.08 7.78
N LEU A 116 7.53 15.57 7.26
CA LEU A 116 8.11 14.30 7.72
C LEU A 116 8.59 14.37 9.18
N SER A 117 9.07 15.52 9.64
CA SER A 117 9.42 15.71 11.07
C SER A 117 8.16 15.66 11.95
N GLU A 118 7.05 16.25 11.51
CA GLU A 118 5.76 16.14 12.19
C GLU A 118 5.23 14.68 12.17
N CYS A 119 5.43 13.95 11.06
CA CYS A 119 5.16 12.51 10.99
C CYS A 119 6.01 11.74 12.01
N ASP A 120 7.30 12.06 12.16
CA ASP A 120 8.20 11.40 13.10
C ASP A 120 7.70 11.55 14.55
N GLU A 121 7.33 12.76 14.95
CA GLU A 121 6.76 13.03 16.27
C GLU A 121 5.44 12.27 16.51
N TYR A 122 4.57 12.29 15.51
CA TYR A 122 3.29 11.57 15.55
C TYR A 122 3.49 10.06 15.68
N LEU A 123 4.33 9.46 14.83
CA LEU A 123 4.62 8.03 14.81
C LEU A 123 5.34 7.56 16.07
N SER A 124 6.11 8.44 16.73
CA SER A 124 6.78 8.14 18.01
C SER A 124 5.81 7.89 19.16
N LYS A 125 4.60 8.45 19.10
CA LYS A 125 3.52 8.26 20.09
C LYS A 125 2.73 6.97 19.88
N ILE A 126 2.96 6.26 18.77
CA ILE A 126 2.31 5.00 18.43
C ILE A 126 3.21 3.86 18.89
N LYS A 127 2.66 2.95 19.70
CA LYS A 127 3.36 1.80 20.28
C LYS A 127 3.58 0.69 19.24
N GLY A 128 4.49 -0.23 19.57
CA GLY A 128 4.72 -1.44 18.78
C GLY A 128 5.35 -1.20 17.41
N LYS A 129 5.50 -2.30 16.67
CA LYS A 129 6.01 -2.34 15.30
C LYS A 129 5.02 -1.68 14.35
N LYS A 130 5.51 -0.90 13.41
CA LYS A 130 4.72 -0.27 12.37
C LYS A 130 5.45 -0.27 11.04
N TYR A 131 4.68 -0.37 9.95
CA TYR A 131 5.20 -0.26 8.60
C TYR A 131 4.94 1.15 8.07
N ILE A 132 5.88 1.68 7.31
CA ILE A 132 5.78 3.00 6.69
C ILE A 132 6.13 2.83 5.22
N ILE A 133 5.24 3.22 4.32
CA ILE A 133 5.46 3.20 2.89
C ILE A 133 5.60 4.65 2.42
N LEU A 134 6.74 4.96 1.81
CA LEU A 134 7.04 6.31 1.34
C LEU A 134 6.78 6.45 -0.15
N ASN A 135 5.96 7.44 -0.49
CA ASN A 135 5.77 7.96 -1.84
C ASN A 135 5.50 6.86 -2.89
N PRO A 136 4.41 6.09 -2.76
CA PRO A 136 4.16 4.89 -3.57
C PRO A 136 4.05 5.15 -5.07
N GLU A 137 3.74 6.38 -5.50
CA GLU A 137 3.47 6.76 -6.89
C GLU A 137 4.42 7.84 -7.41
N TYR A 138 5.67 7.85 -6.94
CA TYR A 138 6.61 8.92 -7.31
C TYR A 138 7.11 8.83 -8.76
N ASN A 139 7.09 7.65 -9.37
CA ASN A 139 7.79 7.34 -10.63
C ASN A 139 6.99 7.74 -11.87
N GLU A 140 6.54 8.97 -11.89
CA GLU A 140 5.80 9.62 -13.00
C GLU A 140 6.30 11.04 -13.24
N ASN A 141 5.77 11.70 -14.27
CA ASN A 141 6.05 13.10 -14.62
C ASN A 141 7.55 13.43 -14.72
N GLY A 142 8.37 12.45 -15.15
CA GLY A 142 9.82 12.59 -15.31
C GLY A 142 10.65 12.37 -14.06
N VAL A 143 10.02 12.22 -12.90
CA VAL A 143 10.73 12.01 -11.61
C VAL A 143 11.44 10.67 -11.61
N GLU A 144 10.90 9.66 -12.28
CA GLU A 144 11.49 8.33 -12.43
C GLU A 144 12.89 8.38 -13.10
N LYS A 145 13.14 9.38 -13.94
CA LYS A 145 14.42 9.58 -14.66
C LYS A 145 15.37 10.53 -13.92
N TRP A 146 14.94 11.12 -12.80
CA TRP A 146 15.73 12.12 -12.10
C TRP A 146 16.49 11.51 -10.90
N SER A 147 17.83 11.54 -10.97
CA SER A 147 18.70 10.99 -9.91
C SER A 147 18.59 11.72 -8.56
N GLY A 148 18.23 13.01 -8.56
CA GLY A 148 18.05 13.81 -7.34
C GLY A 148 16.92 13.30 -6.42
N TRP A 149 15.99 12.49 -6.94
CA TRP A 149 15.00 11.81 -6.11
C TRP A 149 15.62 10.89 -5.05
N ASN A 150 16.80 10.33 -5.33
CA ASN A 150 17.51 9.48 -4.35
C ASN A 150 17.88 10.24 -3.06
N ASP A 151 18.25 11.52 -3.18
CA ASP A 151 18.59 12.33 -2.01
C ASP A 151 17.34 12.65 -1.19
N ILE A 152 16.21 12.92 -1.86
CA ILE A 152 14.91 13.11 -1.19
C ILE A 152 14.55 11.85 -0.40
N MET A 153 14.63 10.67 -1.02
CA MET A 153 14.25 9.41 -0.38
C MET A 153 15.21 9.01 0.74
N LYS A 154 16.53 9.16 0.53
CA LYS A 154 17.53 8.93 1.58
C LYS A 154 17.26 9.80 2.80
N LYS A 155 17.06 11.10 2.61
CA LYS A 155 16.75 12.04 3.70
C LYS A 155 15.44 11.70 4.39
N SER A 156 14.40 11.34 3.64
CA SER A 156 13.10 10.90 4.18
C SER A 156 13.26 9.67 5.08
N TYR A 157 14.03 8.68 4.62
CA TYR A 157 14.36 7.50 5.41
C TYR A 157 15.07 7.87 6.71
N MET A 158 16.11 8.74 6.66
CA MET A 158 16.88 9.15 7.84
C MET A 158 16.03 9.88 8.89
N ILE A 159 15.05 10.70 8.45
CA ILE A 159 14.12 11.38 9.35
C ILE A 159 13.23 10.37 10.08
N LEU A 160 12.72 9.36 9.35
CA LEU A 160 11.69 8.47 9.88
C LEU A 160 12.23 7.20 10.54
N LYS A 161 13.49 6.80 10.28
CA LYS A 161 14.00 5.51 10.78
C LYS A 161 14.21 5.50 12.29
N LYS A 162 13.50 4.58 12.95
CA LYS A 162 13.64 4.22 14.37
C LYS A 162 13.49 2.71 14.55
N LYS A 163 13.91 2.14 15.69
CA LYS A 163 13.96 0.70 15.96
C LYS A 163 12.65 -0.04 15.67
N ASN A 164 11.51 0.57 15.94
CA ASN A 164 10.19 -0.05 15.78
C ASN A 164 9.48 0.33 14.47
N ARG A 165 10.20 0.88 13.50
CA ARG A 165 9.67 1.28 12.19
C ARG A 165 10.37 0.51 11.09
N ILE A 166 9.56 -0.09 10.24
CA ILE A 166 9.98 -0.81 9.03
C ILE A 166 9.53 0.02 7.85
N ILE A 167 10.50 0.51 7.08
CA ILE A 167 10.25 1.55 6.08
C ILE A 167 10.42 0.97 4.68
N GLY A 168 9.35 1.06 3.89
CA GLY A 168 9.31 0.65 2.49
C GLY A 168 9.51 1.81 1.54
N TYR A 169 10.27 1.55 0.48
CA TYR A 169 10.37 2.43 -0.67
C TYR A 169 9.19 2.15 -1.59
N GLY A 170 8.29 3.12 -1.76
CA GLY A 170 7.16 3.00 -2.66
C GLY A 170 7.56 3.18 -4.13
N VAL A 171 7.00 2.37 -5.03
CA VAL A 171 7.13 2.50 -6.48
C VAL A 171 5.81 2.12 -7.13
N GLY A 172 5.33 2.95 -8.05
CA GLY A 172 4.11 2.67 -8.80
C GLY A 172 4.39 1.79 -10.01
N ASP A 173 3.44 0.93 -10.33
CA ASP A 173 3.34 0.28 -11.63
C ASP A 173 2.30 1.04 -12.46
N PHE A 174 2.75 2.01 -13.23
CA PHE A 174 1.86 2.82 -14.06
C PHE A 174 1.49 2.17 -15.38
N GLY A 175 1.28 0.89 -15.36
CA GLY A 175 0.35 0.12 -16.15
C GLY A 175 0.26 0.20 -17.65
N ILE A 176 1.14 0.91 -18.31
CA ILE A 176 1.14 0.97 -19.78
C ILE A 176 1.73 -0.32 -20.38
N TYR A 177 2.20 -1.23 -19.57
CA TYR A 177 3.16 -2.25 -19.94
C TYR A 177 2.49 -3.60 -20.21
N ASN A 178 2.93 -4.21 -21.30
CA ASN A 178 2.55 -5.56 -21.67
C ASN A 178 3.50 -6.55 -21.00
N ILE A 179 2.97 -7.53 -20.28
CA ILE A 179 3.74 -8.53 -19.52
C ILE A 179 4.82 -9.21 -20.36
N THR A 180 4.56 -9.42 -21.64
CA THR A 180 5.44 -10.19 -22.53
C THR A 180 6.68 -9.44 -23.00
N PHE A 181 6.69 -8.09 -22.93
CA PHE A 181 7.70 -7.27 -23.62
C PHE A 181 8.39 -6.21 -22.74
N ASP A 182 8.14 -6.22 -21.43
CA ASP A 182 8.34 -5.04 -20.60
C ASP A 182 9.56 -5.01 -19.72
N TYR A 183 10.47 -5.93 -19.89
CA TYR A 183 11.74 -5.86 -19.12
C TYR A 183 12.47 -4.51 -19.30
N GLY A 184 12.24 -3.82 -20.40
CA GLY A 184 12.75 -2.46 -20.62
C GLY A 184 12.06 -1.39 -19.77
N ALA A 185 10.74 -1.50 -19.57
CA ALA A 185 9.94 -0.51 -18.87
C ALA A 185 10.14 -0.55 -17.36
N PHE A 186 10.33 -1.72 -16.75
CA PHE A 186 10.69 -1.83 -15.34
C PHE A 186 12.02 -1.10 -15.03
N LYS A 187 12.86 -0.88 -16.00
CA LYS A 187 14.10 -0.11 -15.87
C LYS A 187 13.90 1.40 -15.86
N SER A 188 12.74 1.93 -16.25
CA SER A 188 12.50 3.37 -16.40
C SER A 188 12.81 4.17 -15.13
N PHE A 189 12.55 3.61 -13.94
CA PHE A 189 12.76 4.26 -12.65
C PHE A 189 14.13 3.96 -11.99
N GLU A 190 14.99 3.14 -12.59
CA GLU A 190 16.25 2.72 -11.94
C GLU A 190 17.15 3.89 -11.52
N LYS A 191 17.16 4.95 -12.32
CA LYS A 191 17.99 6.14 -12.05
C LYS A 191 17.60 6.83 -10.74
N SER A 192 16.32 6.83 -10.41
CA SER A 192 15.74 7.43 -9.21
C SER A 192 15.61 6.45 -8.03
N PHE A 193 15.99 5.18 -8.20
CA PHE A 193 15.71 4.11 -7.24
C PHE A 193 16.93 3.62 -6.46
N LYS A 194 18.09 4.28 -6.60
CA LYS A 194 19.34 3.86 -5.95
C LYS A 194 19.30 3.96 -4.42
N ALA A 195 18.46 4.85 -3.88
CA ALA A 195 18.27 5.00 -2.44
C ALA A 195 17.58 3.78 -1.79
N VAL A 196 16.99 2.86 -2.56
CA VAL A 196 16.35 1.63 -2.06
C VAL A 196 17.23 0.81 -1.14
N LYS A 197 18.56 0.89 -1.30
CA LYS A 197 19.54 0.20 -0.44
C LYS A 197 19.39 0.53 1.06
N TYR A 198 18.89 1.71 1.41
CA TYR A 198 18.67 2.13 2.81
C TYR A 198 17.37 1.54 3.38
N PHE A 199 16.39 1.20 2.54
CA PHE A 199 15.05 0.79 2.93
C PHE A 199 14.99 -0.68 3.35
N ASP A 200 13.98 -1.01 4.15
CA ASP A 200 13.80 -2.36 4.68
C ASP A 200 13.11 -3.28 3.67
N PHE A 201 12.22 -2.73 2.83
CA PHE A 201 11.47 -3.44 1.79
C PHE A 201 11.10 -2.51 0.63
N ILE A 202 10.58 -3.09 -0.46
CA ILE A 202 10.03 -2.36 -1.60
C ILE A 202 8.52 -2.55 -1.61
N ALA A 203 7.78 -1.45 -1.64
CA ALA A 203 6.33 -1.46 -1.75
C ALA A 203 5.91 -1.10 -3.18
N PHE A 204 5.03 -1.89 -3.77
CA PHE A 204 4.46 -1.61 -5.08
C PHE A 204 2.92 -1.65 -5.02
N GLN A 205 2.27 -1.23 -6.08
CA GLN A 205 0.81 -1.09 -6.12
C GLN A 205 0.22 -1.60 -7.41
N GLU A 206 -1.08 -1.92 -7.37
CA GLU A 206 -1.88 -2.24 -8.54
C GLU A 206 -3.28 -1.65 -8.44
N MET A 207 -3.63 -0.84 -9.42
CA MET A 207 -4.98 -0.27 -9.54
C MET A 207 -5.51 -0.48 -10.96
N ARG A 208 -6.71 -1.09 -11.10
CA ARG A 208 -7.31 -1.36 -12.40
C ARG A 208 -8.82 -1.18 -12.38
N ALA A 209 -9.33 -0.64 -13.47
CA ALA A 209 -10.76 -0.53 -13.69
C ALA A 209 -11.10 -0.51 -15.20
N ILE A 210 -12.26 -1.03 -15.56
CA ILE A 210 -12.72 -1.13 -16.95
C ILE A 210 -12.88 0.23 -17.66
N THR A 211 -12.91 1.32 -16.90
CA THR A 211 -12.95 2.69 -17.44
C THR A 211 -11.63 3.14 -18.06
N ARG A 212 -10.52 2.46 -17.77
CA ARG A 212 -9.16 2.80 -18.23
C ARG A 212 -8.38 1.60 -18.77
N ASN A 213 -8.82 0.40 -18.46
CA ASN A 213 -8.11 -0.83 -18.82
C ASN A 213 -9.04 -1.80 -19.56
N SER A 214 -8.50 -2.54 -20.51
CA SER A 214 -9.23 -3.63 -21.15
C SER A 214 -9.46 -4.78 -20.16
N LYS A 215 -10.47 -5.63 -20.41
CA LYS A 215 -10.73 -6.83 -19.61
C LYS A 215 -9.51 -7.74 -19.54
N SER A 216 -8.79 -7.91 -20.64
CA SER A 216 -7.57 -8.71 -20.71
C SER A 216 -6.48 -8.13 -19.80
N ALA A 217 -6.23 -6.81 -19.85
CA ALA A 217 -5.26 -6.16 -18.98
C ALA A 217 -5.61 -6.33 -17.50
N ILE A 218 -6.90 -6.23 -17.14
CA ILE A 218 -7.36 -6.45 -15.76
C ILE A 218 -7.12 -7.91 -15.34
N LEU A 219 -7.50 -8.89 -16.16
CA LEU A 219 -7.31 -10.31 -15.87
C LEU A 219 -5.83 -10.72 -15.76
N ASN A 220 -4.93 -10.02 -16.44
CA ASN A 220 -3.50 -10.28 -16.42
C ASN A 220 -2.77 -9.55 -15.27
N THR A 221 -3.45 -8.68 -14.52
CA THR A 221 -2.85 -7.93 -13.42
C THR A 221 -2.07 -8.81 -12.42
N PRO A 222 -2.55 -9.97 -11.95
CA PRO A 222 -1.81 -10.78 -10.99
C PRO A 222 -0.46 -11.33 -11.53
N TYR A 223 -0.44 -11.73 -12.79
CA TYR A 223 0.80 -12.21 -13.44
C TYR A 223 1.80 -11.07 -13.62
N ARG A 224 1.32 -9.92 -14.05
CA ARG A 224 2.13 -8.72 -14.18
C ARG A 224 2.70 -8.27 -12.86
N SER A 225 1.88 -8.24 -11.81
CA SER A 225 2.33 -7.94 -10.44
C SER A 225 3.41 -8.90 -9.97
N LEU A 226 3.27 -10.20 -10.29
CA LEU A 226 4.28 -11.20 -9.94
C LEU A 226 5.60 -10.92 -10.67
N GLU A 227 5.58 -10.67 -11.97
CA GLU A 227 6.79 -10.37 -12.73
C GLU A 227 7.47 -9.09 -12.25
N PHE A 228 6.69 -8.06 -11.94
CA PHE A 228 7.23 -6.82 -11.36
C PHE A 228 7.87 -7.06 -9.99
N ALA A 229 7.19 -7.77 -9.10
CA ALA A 229 7.71 -8.10 -7.78
C ALA A 229 8.98 -8.98 -7.87
N LYS A 230 9.03 -9.94 -8.78
CA LYS A 230 10.22 -10.76 -9.09
C LYS A 230 11.38 -9.88 -9.53
N TYR A 231 11.15 -8.98 -10.49
CA TYR A 231 12.17 -8.04 -10.95
C TYR A 231 12.72 -7.20 -9.79
N LEU A 232 11.85 -6.63 -8.96
CA LEU A 232 12.25 -5.84 -7.80
C LEU A 232 13.12 -6.63 -6.83
N TYR A 233 12.66 -7.84 -6.47
CA TYR A 233 13.40 -8.70 -5.55
C TYR A 233 14.72 -9.18 -6.12
N GLN A 234 14.73 -9.66 -7.36
CA GLN A 234 15.93 -10.18 -8.01
C GLN A 234 17.00 -9.10 -8.17
N LYS A 235 16.59 -7.87 -8.50
CA LYS A 235 17.51 -6.76 -8.72
C LYS A 235 18.03 -6.15 -7.43
N TYR A 236 17.13 -5.85 -6.49
CA TYR A 236 17.46 -5.06 -5.30
C TYR A 236 17.64 -5.90 -4.04
N LYS A 237 17.33 -7.18 -4.07
CA LYS A 237 17.46 -8.13 -2.95
C LYS A 237 16.74 -7.69 -1.68
N LYS A 238 15.63 -6.97 -1.83
CA LYS A 238 14.76 -6.52 -0.75
C LYS A 238 13.42 -7.25 -0.80
N PRO A 239 12.82 -7.60 0.36
CA PRO A 239 11.45 -8.11 0.38
C PRO A 239 10.51 -7.17 -0.37
N THR A 240 9.45 -7.72 -0.98
CA THR A 240 8.43 -6.95 -1.67
C THR A 240 7.13 -6.93 -0.87
N PHE A 241 6.33 -5.89 -1.06
CA PHE A 241 5.03 -5.72 -0.40
C PHE A 241 4.04 -5.12 -1.40
N LEU A 242 2.91 -5.79 -1.63
CA LEU A 242 1.83 -5.20 -2.43
C LEU A 242 1.08 -4.19 -1.55
N ALA A 243 1.51 -2.92 -1.64
CA ALA A 243 1.14 -1.83 -0.75
C ALA A 243 -0.36 -1.53 -0.75
N TYR A 244 -0.98 -1.62 -1.93
CA TYR A 244 -2.43 -1.60 -2.09
C TYR A 244 -2.84 -2.20 -3.43
N LEU A 245 -3.93 -2.96 -3.36
CA LEU A 245 -4.64 -3.50 -4.50
C LEU A 245 -6.01 -2.82 -4.58
N ALA A 246 -6.31 -2.22 -5.72
CA ALA A 246 -7.57 -1.59 -6.02
C ALA A 246 -8.12 -2.07 -7.37
N LEU A 247 -8.95 -3.11 -7.34
CA LEU A 247 -9.61 -3.66 -8.52
C LEU A 247 -11.09 -3.33 -8.47
N SER A 248 -11.56 -2.61 -9.48
CA SER A 248 -12.96 -2.20 -9.52
C SER A 248 -13.89 -3.32 -9.98
N SER A 249 -14.99 -3.49 -9.26
CA SER A 249 -16.12 -4.33 -9.69
C SER A 249 -17.11 -3.59 -10.59
N TYR A 250 -16.84 -2.35 -10.95
CA TYR A 250 -17.70 -1.55 -11.83
C TYR A 250 -18.00 -2.29 -13.12
N LYS A 251 -19.30 -2.48 -13.43
CA LYS A 251 -19.85 -3.26 -14.54
C LYS A 251 -19.55 -4.77 -14.52
N SER A 252 -18.73 -5.29 -13.60
CA SER A 252 -18.47 -6.73 -13.51
C SER A 252 -17.80 -7.14 -12.20
N GLU A 253 -18.60 -7.64 -11.26
CA GLU A 253 -18.09 -8.30 -10.03
C GLU A 253 -17.32 -9.58 -10.35
N ASN A 254 -17.72 -10.27 -11.44
CA ASN A 254 -17.03 -11.48 -11.90
C ASN A 254 -15.58 -11.18 -12.30
N LEU A 255 -15.34 -10.05 -12.97
CA LEU A 255 -13.98 -9.66 -13.35
C LEU A 255 -13.11 -9.41 -12.10
N GLN A 256 -13.64 -8.71 -11.11
CA GLN A 256 -12.97 -8.51 -9.83
C GLN A 256 -12.69 -9.86 -9.15
N LYS A 257 -13.68 -10.75 -9.07
CA LYS A 257 -13.55 -12.10 -8.50
C LYS A 257 -12.40 -12.88 -9.15
N GLU A 258 -12.37 -12.96 -10.48
CA GLU A 258 -11.33 -13.74 -11.19
C GLU A 258 -9.92 -13.22 -10.92
N VAL A 259 -9.75 -11.93 -10.76
CA VAL A 259 -8.44 -11.35 -10.42
C VAL A 259 -8.02 -11.72 -8.98
N TYR A 260 -8.92 -11.59 -8.00
CA TYR A 260 -8.61 -12.00 -6.61
C TYR A 260 -8.33 -13.50 -6.51
N LYS A 261 -9.09 -14.34 -7.24
CA LYS A 261 -8.83 -15.77 -7.36
C LYS A 261 -7.40 -16.05 -7.83
N ARG A 262 -6.97 -15.38 -8.90
CA ARG A 262 -5.60 -15.53 -9.43
C ARG A 262 -4.53 -15.06 -8.45
N TYR A 263 -4.75 -13.96 -7.73
CA TYR A 263 -3.82 -13.54 -6.67
C TYR A 263 -3.68 -14.60 -5.58
N ALA A 264 -4.79 -15.18 -5.12
CA ALA A 264 -4.76 -16.24 -4.13
C ALA A 264 -3.98 -17.47 -4.65
N GLN A 265 -4.24 -17.88 -5.90
CA GLN A 265 -3.55 -19.00 -6.55
C GLN A 265 -2.05 -18.77 -6.76
N LEU A 266 -1.65 -17.53 -7.09
CA LEU A 266 -0.26 -17.16 -7.34
C LEU A 266 0.51 -16.79 -6.05
N LEU A 267 -0.15 -16.72 -4.90
CA LEU A 267 0.48 -16.29 -3.65
C LEU A 267 1.73 -17.12 -3.27
N PRO A 268 1.74 -18.46 -3.43
CA PRO A 268 2.95 -19.25 -3.18
C PRO A 268 4.15 -18.82 -4.05
N LEU A 269 3.90 -18.47 -5.31
CA LEU A 269 4.94 -17.98 -6.23
C LEU A 269 5.43 -16.59 -5.83
N PHE A 270 4.52 -15.69 -5.46
CA PHE A 270 4.90 -14.36 -4.92
C PHE A 270 5.82 -14.50 -3.71
N LYS A 271 5.49 -15.37 -2.77
CA LYS A 271 6.33 -15.61 -1.59
C LYS A 271 7.69 -16.19 -1.96
N LYS A 272 7.72 -17.20 -2.82
CA LYS A 272 8.93 -17.93 -3.19
C LYS A 272 9.86 -17.10 -4.09
N GLU A 273 9.33 -16.46 -5.14
CA GLU A 273 10.12 -15.86 -6.21
C GLU A 273 10.33 -14.37 -6.06
N ALA A 274 9.44 -13.69 -5.33
CA ALA A 274 9.49 -12.25 -5.10
C ALA A 274 9.68 -11.86 -3.62
N ASN A 275 9.81 -12.84 -2.72
CA ASN A 275 9.90 -12.61 -1.27
C ASN A 275 8.81 -11.64 -0.80
N LEU A 276 7.56 -11.90 -1.23
CA LEU A 276 6.41 -11.07 -0.85
C LEU A 276 6.11 -11.26 0.63
N ILE A 277 6.16 -10.17 1.39
CA ILE A 277 5.93 -10.16 2.85
C ILE A 277 4.54 -9.67 3.25
N GLY A 278 3.78 -9.15 2.32
CA GLY A 278 2.43 -8.66 2.62
C GLY A 278 1.63 -8.21 1.42
N PHE A 279 0.33 -8.13 1.66
CA PHE A 279 -0.70 -7.78 0.73
C PHE A 279 -1.71 -6.85 1.41
N ASN A 280 -1.97 -5.68 0.87
CA ASN A 280 -2.89 -4.71 1.46
C ASN A 280 -4.01 -4.32 0.48
N LEU A 281 -5.25 -4.41 0.94
CA LEU A 281 -6.42 -3.98 0.19
C LEU A 281 -6.59 -2.46 0.31
N PHE A 282 -6.80 -1.78 -0.80
CA PHE A 282 -6.98 -0.33 -0.83
C PHE A 282 -8.25 0.10 -0.08
N HIS A 283 -9.39 -0.52 -0.40
CA HIS A 283 -10.67 -0.32 0.26
C HIS A 283 -11.34 -1.66 0.58
N LEU A 284 -11.86 -1.80 1.79
CA LEU A 284 -12.69 -2.93 2.17
C LEU A 284 -14.11 -2.76 1.63
N PHE A 285 -14.68 -1.56 1.74
CA PHE A 285 -16.03 -1.22 1.29
C PHE A 285 -16.03 -0.34 0.05
N ASP A 286 -17.07 -0.45 -0.76
CA ASP A 286 -17.35 0.51 -1.82
C ASP A 286 -17.53 1.93 -1.29
N ARG A 287 -17.06 2.93 -2.04
CA ARG A 287 -17.05 4.34 -1.64
C ARG A 287 -17.79 5.21 -2.67
N PRO A 288 -19.09 5.44 -2.50
CA PRO A 288 -19.90 6.18 -3.47
C PRO A 288 -19.40 7.58 -3.83
N GLN A 289 -18.63 8.22 -2.94
CA GLN A 289 -18.10 9.57 -3.17
C GLN A 289 -16.71 9.58 -3.81
N GLN A 290 -16.07 8.41 -3.92
CA GLN A 290 -14.73 8.35 -4.50
C GLN A 290 -14.79 8.60 -6.01
N VAL A 291 -14.02 9.57 -6.47
CA VAL A 291 -13.81 9.85 -7.88
C VAL A 291 -12.36 10.30 -8.05
N GLY A 292 -11.65 9.70 -8.98
CA GLY A 292 -10.27 10.03 -9.30
C GLY A 292 -9.94 9.58 -10.72
N TYR A 293 -8.73 9.10 -10.95
CA TYR A 293 -8.23 8.69 -12.27
C TYR A 293 -9.15 7.70 -12.99
N PHE A 294 -9.72 6.73 -12.27
CA PHE A 294 -10.64 5.73 -12.84
C PHE A 294 -12.11 6.21 -12.86
N LYS A 295 -12.36 7.49 -12.65
CA LYS A 295 -13.69 8.10 -12.67
C LYS A 295 -14.67 7.37 -11.72
N GLN A 296 -15.91 7.13 -12.16
CA GLN A 296 -16.93 6.44 -11.37
C GLN A 296 -16.56 5.01 -10.95
N ALA A 297 -15.60 4.37 -11.62
CA ALA A 297 -15.20 3.01 -11.26
C ALA A 297 -14.48 2.94 -9.90
N GLU A 298 -13.91 4.04 -9.40
CA GLU A 298 -13.27 4.08 -8.09
C GLU A 298 -14.24 3.87 -6.93
N LYS A 299 -15.52 4.16 -7.15
CA LYS A 299 -16.58 3.91 -6.17
C LYS A 299 -16.74 2.42 -5.80
N TYR A 300 -16.22 1.52 -6.64
CA TYR A 300 -16.42 0.08 -6.60
C TYR A 300 -15.14 -0.72 -6.35
N PHE A 301 -14.14 -0.14 -5.70
CA PHE A 301 -12.90 -0.84 -5.35
C PHE A 301 -13.04 -1.80 -4.16
N GLY A 302 -14.10 -1.66 -3.35
CA GLY A 302 -14.35 -2.54 -2.22
C GLY A 302 -14.67 -3.99 -2.65
N ILE A 303 -14.41 -4.92 -1.74
CA ILE A 303 -14.86 -6.32 -1.83
C ILE A 303 -16.16 -6.55 -1.06
N ILE A 304 -16.66 -5.51 -0.41
CA ILE A 304 -17.97 -5.42 0.22
C ILE A 304 -18.65 -4.19 -0.37
N ASP A 305 -19.92 -4.33 -0.74
CA ASP A 305 -20.68 -3.22 -1.30
C ASP A 305 -21.06 -2.16 -0.23
N LYS A 306 -21.63 -1.03 -0.67
CA LYS A 306 -22.09 0.05 0.23
C LYS A 306 -23.19 -0.35 1.21
N LYS A 307 -23.90 -1.46 0.95
CA LYS A 307 -24.96 -2.00 1.82
C LYS A 307 -24.43 -3.02 2.83
N GLY A 308 -23.16 -3.43 2.70
CA GLY A 308 -22.51 -4.43 3.53
C GLY A 308 -22.60 -5.86 2.96
N ASN A 309 -23.04 -6.03 1.71
CA ASN A 309 -23.06 -7.33 1.06
C ASN A 309 -21.67 -7.72 0.58
N LYS A 310 -21.27 -8.95 0.84
CA LYS A 310 -19.99 -9.52 0.41
C LYS A 310 -20.06 -9.80 -1.10
N LYS A 311 -19.12 -9.21 -1.86
CA LYS A 311 -18.98 -9.51 -3.29
C LYS A 311 -18.26 -10.85 -3.49
N PRO A 312 -18.35 -11.49 -4.68
CA PRO A 312 -17.66 -12.75 -4.95
C PRO A 312 -16.12 -12.71 -4.71
N ALA A 313 -15.49 -11.56 -4.89
CA ALA A 313 -14.06 -11.37 -4.61
C ALA A 313 -13.69 -11.48 -3.12
N TYR A 314 -14.64 -11.23 -2.20
CA TYR A 314 -14.46 -11.34 -0.76
C TYR A 314 -13.97 -12.73 -0.35
N PHE A 315 -14.56 -13.78 -0.90
CA PHE A 315 -14.24 -15.16 -0.54
C PHE A 315 -12.81 -15.54 -0.98
N TRP A 316 -12.35 -15.07 -2.13
CA TRP A 316 -10.98 -15.27 -2.58
C TRP A 316 -9.96 -14.43 -1.83
N PHE A 317 -10.36 -13.24 -1.32
CA PHE A 317 -9.50 -12.44 -0.45
C PHE A 317 -9.20 -13.16 0.87
N LEU A 318 -10.12 -13.96 1.41
CA LEU A 318 -9.89 -14.78 2.61
C LEU A 318 -8.78 -15.82 2.44
N ASP A 319 -8.50 -16.26 1.21
CA ASP A 319 -7.44 -17.22 0.90
C ASP A 319 -6.06 -16.56 0.80
N ILE A 320 -6.00 -15.22 0.80
CA ILE A 320 -4.74 -14.46 0.86
C ILE A 320 -4.27 -14.43 2.31
N ARG A 321 -3.41 -15.40 2.66
CA ARG A 321 -2.90 -15.61 4.03
C ARG A 321 -1.55 -16.33 4.03
N GLU A 322 -1.03 -16.58 5.21
CA GLU A 322 0.20 -17.33 5.43
C GLU A 322 0.21 -18.71 4.79
#